data_9f004b2422a216d1da25e0684f5a9102
#
_entry.id   9f004b2422a216d1da25e0684f5a9102
#
_cell.length_a   1.000
_cell.length_b   1.000
_cell.length_c   1.000
_cell.angle_alpha   90.00
_cell.angle_beta   90.00
_cell.angle_gamma   90.00
#
_symmetry.space_group_name_H-M   'P 1'
#
loop_
_entity.id
_entity.type
_entity.pdbx_description
1 polymer ?
#
loop_
_entity_poly.entity_id
_entity_poly.type
_entity_poly.pdbx_seq_one_letter_code
_entity_poly.pdbx_strand_id
1 'polypeptide(L)'
;DSGDPPLFEVGSMPIVEGIRKAGIVVDKERPVTFLTVKEPVTIVGPNGGFLTYYPAAAGDRKLTLDVAIDFPTAIGKQRVVFDVWDDAFVHGAHARTNCSQAVMFYMKTIGKLFADTRNLGYTKDNILVAGKRAYVNTPKLLHDGKSLEAVWHRACLDLIAALSLLDKGR
;
A
#
# COMPACT_ATOMS: atom_id res chain seq x y z
N ASP A 1 17.70 1.76 -17.04
CA ASP A 1 17.42 1.21 -15.69
C ASP A 1 16.62 2.24 -14.92
N SER A 2 15.33 1.95 -14.67
CA SER A 2 14.41 2.89 -14.00
C SER A 2 14.68 3.01 -12.49
N GLY A 3 15.43 2.09 -11.92
CA GLY A 3 15.60 1.98 -10.47
C GLY A 3 14.38 1.41 -9.72
N ASP A 4 13.29 1.13 -10.44
CA ASP A 4 12.09 0.56 -9.84
C ASP A 4 12.29 -0.92 -9.50
N PRO A 5 11.79 -1.38 -8.36
CA PRO A 5 11.81 -2.80 -8.03
C PRO A 5 10.90 -3.58 -8.99
N PRO A 6 11.23 -4.85 -9.29
CA PRO A 6 10.40 -5.67 -10.15
C PRO A 6 9.02 -5.93 -9.53
N LEU A 7 8.00 -6.04 -10.37
CA LEU A 7 6.67 -6.46 -9.97
C LEU A 7 6.63 -7.98 -9.82
N PHE A 8 6.47 -8.45 -8.59
CA PHE A 8 6.30 -9.87 -8.31
C PHE A 8 4.82 -10.27 -8.28
N GLU A 9 4.51 -11.50 -8.62
CA GLU A 9 3.15 -12.05 -8.59
C GLU A 9 2.56 -12.13 -7.18
N VAL A 10 3.42 -12.19 -6.18
CA VAL A 10 3.06 -12.28 -4.76
C VAL A 10 3.24 -10.96 -4.00
N GLY A 11 3.20 -9.84 -4.71
CA GLY A 11 3.44 -8.52 -4.12
C GLY A 11 4.90 -8.31 -3.73
N SER A 12 5.17 -7.62 -2.63
CA SER A 12 6.51 -7.31 -2.14
C SER A 12 7.13 -8.41 -1.26
N MET A 13 6.43 -9.53 -1.05
CA MET A 13 6.91 -10.60 -0.15
C MET A 13 8.29 -11.13 -0.48
N PRO A 14 8.70 -11.34 -1.74
CA PRO A 14 10.06 -11.80 -2.04
C PRO A 14 11.15 -10.84 -1.53
N ILE A 15 10.87 -9.53 -1.50
CA ILE A 15 11.78 -8.53 -0.93
C ILE A 15 11.84 -8.68 0.58
N VAL A 16 10.67 -8.79 1.25
CA VAL A 16 10.57 -8.98 2.70
C VAL A 16 11.31 -10.25 3.14
N GLU A 17 11.10 -11.35 2.43
CA GLU A 17 11.78 -12.61 2.70
C GLU A 17 13.31 -12.51 2.47
N GLY A 18 13.73 -11.82 1.41
CA GLY A 18 15.12 -11.53 1.15
C GLY A 18 15.78 -10.77 2.30
N ILE A 19 15.13 -9.73 2.80
CA ILE A 19 15.60 -8.95 3.96
C ILE A 19 15.67 -9.82 5.22
N ARG A 20 14.61 -10.60 5.50
CA ARG A 20 14.59 -11.52 6.64
C ARG A 20 15.72 -12.54 6.58
N LYS A 21 15.99 -13.08 5.39
CA LYS A 21 17.06 -14.05 5.16
C LYS A 21 18.46 -13.44 5.31
N ALA A 22 18.63 -12.18 4.92
CA ALA A 22 19.86 -11.44 5.13
C ALA A 22 20.13 -11.14 6.61
N GLY A 23 19.08 -11.14 7.42
CA GLY A 23 19.13 -10.85 8.84
C GLY A 23 18.95 -9.37 9.16
N ILE A 24 18.40 -9.09 10.34
CA ILE A 24 18.22 -7.74 10.88
C ILE A 24 19.01 -7.65 12.18
N VAL A 25 19.92 -6.69 12.25
CA VAL A 25 20.69 -6.40 13.48
C VAL A 25 20.04 -5.20 14.16
N VAL A 26 19.70 -5.37 15.43
CA VAL A 26 19.17 -4.27 16.25
C VAL A 26 20.34 -3.39 16.70
N ASP A 27 20.32 -2.12 16.30
CA ASP A 27 21.26 -1.12 16.82
C ASP A 27 20.80 -0.72 18.23
N LYS A 28 21.55 -1.17 19.25
CA LYS A 28 21.30 -0.87 20.67
C LYS A 28 22.00 0.40 21.15
N GLU A 29 22.87 0.98 20.34
CA GLU A 29 23.72 2.11 20.73
C GLU A 29 23.03 3.45 20.47
N ARG A 30 22.03 3.47 19.59
CA ARG A 30 21.32 4.68 19.21
C ARG A 30 19.92 4.74 19.83
N PRO A 31 19.64 5.73 20.68
CA PRO A 31 18.29 5.93 21.20
C PRO A 31 17.34 6.29 20.06
N VAL A 32 16.17 5.67 20.05
CA VAL A 32 15.10 6.01 19.11
C VAL A 32 14.30 7.17 19.68
N THR A 33 14.17 8.24 18.90
CA THR A 33 13.30 9.38 19.22
C THR A 33 11.99 9.23 18.46
N PHE A 34 10.88 9.23 19.18
CA PHE A 34 9.54 9.21 18.59
C PHE A 34 9.04 10.66 18.47
N LEU A 35 8.50 10.98 17.31
CA LEU A 35 7.89 12.26 17.03
C LEU A 35 6.39 12.09 16.85
N THR A 36 5.63 13.09 17.26
CA THR A 36 4.19 13.19 17.03
C THR A 36 3.83 14.62 16.61
N VAL A 37 2.70 14.77 15.96
CA VAL A 37 2.15 16.10 15.70
C VAL A 37 1.59 16.70 16.99
N LYS A 38 1.60 18.04 17.11
CA LYS A 38 1.08 18.75 18.29
C LYS A 38 -0.45 18.78 18.32
N GLU A 39 -1.06 18.83 17.16
CA GLU A 39 -2.50 18.93 16.96
C GLU A 39 -2.89 18.13 15.70
N PRO A 40 -4.16 17.76 15.51
CA PRO A 40 -4.59 17.10 14.29
C PRO A 40 -4.29 17.94 13.05
N VAL A 41 -3.65 17.31 12.05
CA VAL A 41 -3.29 17.95 10.78
C VAL A 41 -3.95 17.18 9.65
N THR A 42 -4.81 17.83 8.88
CA THR A 42 -5.48 17.23 7.73
C THR A 42 -4.97 17.82 6.42
N ILE A 43 -4.64 16.95 5.49
CA ILE A 43 -4.26 17.27 4.12
C ILE A 43 -5.35 16.72 3.20
N VAL A 44 -5.90 17.57 2.34
CA VAL A 44 -6.95 17.20 1.38
C VAL A 44 -6.36 17.20 -0.02
N GLY A 45 -6.51 16.08 -0.72
CA GLY A 45 -6.11 15.94 -2.11
C GLY A 45 -7.16 16.47 -3.10
N PRO A 46 -6.77 16.69 -4.36
CA PRO A 46 -7.65 17.26 -5.39
C PRO A 46 -8.86 16.38 -5.72
N ASN A 47 -8.79 15.09 -5.43
CA ASN A 47 -9.87 14.12 -5.68
C ASN A 47 -10.79 13.92 -4.47
N GLY A 48 -10.72 14.78 -3.45
CA GLY A 48 -11.52 14.66 -2.22
C GLY A 48 -11.00 13.60 -1.23
N GLY A 49 -9.94 12.89 -1.57
CA GLY A 49 -9.22 12.05 -0.61
C GLY A 49 -8.53 12.92 0.44
N PHE A 50 -8.40 12.43 1.64
CA PHE A 50 -7.73 13.15 2.72
C PHE A 50 -6.86 12.22 3.56
N LEU A 51 -5.87 12.81 4.22
CA LEU A 51 -5.01 12.19 5.21
C LEU A 51 -5.02 13.05 6.46
N THR A 52 -5.25 12.47 7.62
CA THR A 52 -5.19 13.19 8.90
C THR A 52 -4.18 12.52 9.82
N TYR A 53 -3.26 13.31 10.34
CA TYR A 53 -2.40 12.92 11.45
C TYR A 53 -3.09 13.29 12.76
N TYR A 54 -3.07 12.39 13.72
CA TYR A 54 -3.51 12.65 15.08
C TYR A 54 -2.33 12.59 16.04
N PRO A 55 -2.30 13.43 17.09
CA PRO A 55 -1.29 13.33 18.12
C PRO A 55 -1.33 11.97 18.81
N ALA A 56 -0.16 11.38 19.04
CA ALA A 56 -0.06 10.20 19.89
C ALA A 56 -0.31 10.58 21.36
N ALA A 57 -0.92 9.67 22.11
CA ALA A 57 -1.03 9.82 23.55
C ALA A 57 0.36 9.82 24.21
N ALA A 58 0.50 10.48 25.36
CA ALA A 58 1.76 10.53 26.08
C ALA A 58 2.26 9.11 26.41
N GLY A 59 3.48 8.79 25.98
CA GLY A 59 4.10 7.48 26.17
C GLY A 59 3.69 6.43 25.14
N ASP A 60 2.77 6.72 24.23
CA ASP A 60 2.45 5.84 23.13
C ASP A 60 3.57 5.84 22.08
N ARG A 61 4.00 4.65 21.67
CA ARG A 61 5.07 4.44 20.69
C ARG A 61 4.57 3.68 19.47
N LYS A 62 3.26 3.60 19.31
CA LYS A 62 2.63 2.93 18.19
C LYS A 62 2.37 3.91 17.05
N LEU A 63 2.46 3.40 15.83
CA LEU A 63 1.98 4.06 14.64
C LEU A 63 0.81 3.26 14.11
N THR A 64 -0.40 3.74 14.38
CA THR A 64 -1.64 3.11 13.95
C THR A 64 -2.12 3.77 12.66
N LEU A 65 -2.44 2.96 11.67
CA LEU A 65 -3.09 3.38 10.44
C LEU A 65 -4.55 2.97 10.44
N ASP A 66 -5.41 3.91 10.05
CA ASP A 66 -6.82 3.67 9.75
C ASP A 66 -7.06 4.12 8.30
N VAL A 67 -7.19 3.16 7.40
CA VAL A 67 -7.27 3.42 5.96
C VAL A 67 -8.58 2.90 5.41
N ALA A 68 -9.28 3.78 4.70
CA ALA A 68 -10.52 3.44 4.00
C ALA A 68 -10.44 3.84 2.53
N ILE A 69 -11.06 3.04 1.68
CA ILE A 69 -11.23 3.30 0.25
C ILE A 69 -12.69 3.12 -0.15
N ASP A 70 -13.09 3.84 -1.21
CA ASP A 70 -14.38 3.67 -1.86
C ASP A 70 -14.19 3.76 -3.38
N PHE A 71 -14.19 2.63 -4.06
CA PHE A 71 -14.03 2.56 -5.51
C PHE A 71 -15.36 2.25 -6.22
N PRO A 72 -15.65 2.92 -7.34
CA PRO A 72 -16.85 2.65 -8.15
C PRO A 72 -16.70 1.36 -9.00
N THR A 73 -16.12 0.33 -8.42
CA THR A 73 -15.85 -0.99 -9.03
C THR A 73 -16.25 -2.09 -8.07
N ALA A 74 -16.02 -3.34 -8.44
CA ALA A 74 -16.23 -4.50 -7.58
C ALA A 74 -15.41 -4.48 -6.27
N ILE A 75 -14.41 -3.62 -6.16
CA ILE A 75 -13.66 -3.39 -4.93
C ILE A 75 -14.57 -2.78 -3.86
N GLY A 76 -15.36 -1.75 -4.23
CA GLY A 76 -16.31 -1.10 -3.33
C GLY A 76 -15.62 -0.41 -2.15
N LYS A 77 -16.33 -0.45 -1.01
CA LYS A 77 -15.87 0.13 0.26
C LYS A 77 -15.08 -0.90 1.06
N GLN A 78 -13.87 -0.53 1.44
CA GLN A 78 -13.00 -1.34 2.29
C GLN A 78 -12.34 -0.46 3.35
N ARG A 79 -12.08 -1.00 4.54
CA ARG A 79 -11.34 -0.34 5.62
C ARG A 79 -10.49 -1.35 6.37
N VAL A 80 -9.28 -0.94 6.73
CA VAL A 80 -8.39 -1.67 7.62
C VAL A 80 -7.84 -0.73 8.69
N VAL A 81 -7.65 -1.26 9.89
CA VAL A 81 -7.01 -0.57 11.02
C VAL A 81 -5.95 -1.50 11.57
N PHE A 82 -4.73 -1.03 11.67
CA PHE A 82 -3.62 -1.85 12.17
C PHE A 82 -2.47 -0.98 12.70
N ASP A 83 -1.65 -1.55 13.57
CA ASP A 83 -0.38 -0.96 13.97
C ASP A 83 0.72 -1.36 12.97
N VAL A 84 1.59 -0.42 12.59
CA VAL A 84 2.65 -0.67 11.58
C VAL A 84 3.61 -1.80 12.00
N TRP A 85 3.79 -1.98 13.31
CA TRP A 85 4.66 -3.01 13.88
C TRP A 85 3.95 -4.35 14.10
N ASP A 86 2.67 -4.44 13.74
CA ASP A 86 1.90 -5.65 13.84
C ASP A 86 2.25 -6.64 12.72
N ASP A 87 2.17 -7.93 13.02
CA ASP A 87 2.32 -9.00 12.00
C ASP A 87 1.29 -8.86 10.88
N ALA A 88 0.17 -8.20 11.14
CA ALA A 88 -0.86 -7.90 10.15
C ALA A 88 -0.32 -7.10 8.94
N PHE A 89 0.75 -6.31 9.09
CA PHE A 89 1.36 -5.58 7.98
C PHE A 89 1.86 -6.49 6.84
N VAL A 90 2.09 -7.77 7.11
CA VAL A 90 2.42 -8.76 6.08
C VAL A 90 1.34 -8.86 4.99
N HIS A 91 0.08 -8.56 5.33
CA HIS A 91 -1.00 -8.50 4.34
C HIS A 91 -0.75 -7.44 3.28
N GLY A 92 -0.19 -6.28 3.69
CA GLY A 92 0.24 -5.25 2.75
C GLY A 92 1.34 -5.71 1.80
N ALA A 93 2.29 -6.48 2.30
CA ALA A 93 3.37 -7.04 1.48
C ALA A 93 2.86 -8.05 0.43
N HIS A 94 1.76 -8.73 0.70
CA HIS A 94 1.09 -9.64 -0.25
C HIS A 94 0.13 -8.95 -1.21
N ALA A 95 -0.29 -7.72 -0.91
CA ALA A 95 -1.28 -7.00 -1.68
C ALA A 95 -0.73 -6.55 -3.03
N ARG A 96 -1.44 -6.89 -4.10
CA ARG A 96 -1.13 -6.41 -5.45
C ARG A 96 -1.70 -5.00 -5.65
N THR A 97 -1.07 -4.24 -6.53
CA THR A 97 -1.70 -3.04 -7.07
C THR A 97 -3.02 -3.37 -7.79
N ASN A 98 -3.88 -2.40 -7.95
CA ASN A 98 -5.18 -2.63 -8.59
C ASN A 98 -5.43 -1.64 -9.72
N CYS A 99 -6.24 -2.06 -10.68
CA CYS A 99 -6.74 -1.19 -11.74
C CYS A 99 -8.16 -1.57 -12.16
N SER A 100 -8.85 -0.64 -12.84
CA SER A 100 -10.10 -0.96 -13.49
C SER A 100 -9.88 -1.78 -14.77
N GLN A 101 -10.90 -2.53 -15.16
CA GLN A 101 -10.88 -3.28 -16.42
C GLN A 101 -10.60 -2.38 -17.64
N ALA A 102 -11.15 -1.15 -17.65
CA ALA A 102 -10.93 -0.18 -18.71
C ALA A 102 -9.45 0.25 -18.79
N VAL A 103 -8.81 0.54 -17.64
CA VAL A 103 -7.40 0.89 -17.56
C VAL A 103 -6.53 -0.28 -18.04
N MET A 104 -6.84 -1.50 -17.62
CA MET A 104 -6.10 -2.69 -18.08
C MET A 104 -6.21 -2.86 -19.61
N PHE A 105 -7.40 -2.65 -20.17
CA PHE A 105 -7.59 -2.72 -21.63
C PHE A 105 -6.76 -1.64 -22.33
N TYR A 106 -6.84 -0.40 -21.87
CA TYR A 106 -6.04 0.70 -22.41
C TYR A 106 -4.53 0.40 -22.39
N MET A 107 -4.02 -0.05 -21.24
CA MET A 107 -2.59 -0.39 -21.08
C MET A 107 -2.13 -1.52 -22.00
N LYS A 108 -2.99 -2.51 -22.24
CA LYS A 108 -2.66 -3.64 -23.12
C LYS A 108 -2.75 -3.33 -24.62
N THR A 109 -3.46 -2.28 -24.98
CA THR A 109 -3.68 -1.86 -26.38
C THR A 109 -2.91 -0.60 -26.71
N ILE A 110 -3.55 0.56 -26.49
CA ILE A 110 -3.04 1.89 -26.87
C ILE A 110 -1.81 2.26 -26.03
N GLY A 111 -1.81 1.94 -24.73
CA GLY A 111 -0.70 2.27 -23.83
C GLY A 111 0.65 1.69 -24.25
N LYS A 112 0.67 0.56 -24.93
CA LYS A 112 1.90 -0.03 -25.49
C LYS A 112 2.58 0.84 -26.55
N LEU A 113 1.84 1.72 -27.20
CA LEU A 113 2.36 2.60 -28.25
C LEU A 113 3.02 3.87 -27.69
N PHE A 114 2.61 4.29 -26.48
CA PHE A 114 2.98 5.58 -25.92
C PHE A 114 3.76 5.51 -24.61
N ALA A 115 3.77 4.37 -23.95
CA ALA A 115 4.48 4.18 -22.69
C ALA A 115 5.54 3.10 -22.81
N ASP A 116 6.69 3.31 -22.19
CA ASP A 116 7.66 2.24 -22.02
C ASP A 116 7.14 1.22 -20.98
N THR A 117 6.32 0.30 -21.45
CA THR A 117 5.73 -0.76 -20.60
C THR A 117 6.64 -1.98 -20.46
N ARG A 118 7.85 -1.93 -21.04
CA ARG A 118 8.79 -3.09 -21.01
C ARG A 118 9.17 -3.50 -19.60
N ASN A 119 9.22 -2.55 -18.68
CA ASN A 119 9.58 -2.77 -17.29
C ASN A 119 8.38 -2.93 -16.36
N LEU A 120 7.17 -2.65 -16.80
CA LEU A 120 5.98 -2.71 -15.94
C LEU A 120 5.39 -4.11 -15.83
N GLY A 121 5.59 -4.98 -16.82
CA GLY A 121 5.26 -6.41 -16.77
C GLY A 121 3.87 -6.75 -16.24
N TYR A 122 2.85 -5.87 -16.46
CA TYR A 122 1.52 -6.04 -15.90
C TYR A 122 0.83 -7.28 -16.44
N THR A 123 0.55 -8.23 -15.55
CA THR A 123 -0.19 -9.46 -15.81
C THR A 123 -1.41 -9.53 -14.90
N LYS A 124 -2.31 -10.49 -15.15
CA LYS A 124 -3.41 -10.77 -14.22
C LYS A 124 -2.95 -11.38 -12.91
N ASP A 125 -1.69 -11.80 -12.81
CA ASP A 125 -1.15 -12.43 -11.61
C ASP A 125 -0.55 -11.38 -10.66
N ASN A 126 0.02 -10.30 -11.20
CA ASN A 126 0.65 -9.24 -10.41
C ASN A 126 -0.21 -7.97 -10.23
N ILE A 127 -1.38 -7.90 -10.86
CA ILE A 127 -2.36 -6.80 -10.67
C ILE A 127 -3.75 -7.37 -10.38
N LEU A 128 -4.45 -6.77 -9.43
CA LEU A 128 -5.87 -7.00 -9.21
C LEU A 128 -6.69 -6.15 -10.19
N VAL A 129 -7.46 -6.80 -11.05
CA VAL A 129 -8.31 -6.12 -12.03
C VAL A 129 -9.78 -6.21 -11.64
N ALA A 130 -10.41 -5.06 -11.46
CA ALA A 130 -11.81 -4.95 -11.06
C ALA A 130 -12.67 -4.34 -12.17
N GLY A 131 -13.73 -5.05 -12.54
CA GLY A 131 -14.82 -4.52 -13.33
C GLY A 131 -15.81 -3.72 -12.47
N LYS A 132 -16.91 -3.25 -13.08
CA LYS A 132 -17.94 -2.49 -12.34
C LYS A 132 -18.65 -3.33 -11.26
N ARG A 133 -18.92 -4.62 -11.53
CA ARG A 133 -19.72 -5.49 -10.67
C ARG A 133 -19.02 -6.76 -10.21
N ALA A 134 -17.92 -7.13 -10.87
CA ALA A 134 -17.17 -8.35 -10.56
C ALA A 134 -15.68 -8.13 -10.78
N TYR A 135 -14.86 -8.90 -10.07
CA TYR A 135 -13.42 -8.98 -10.36
C TYR A 135 -13.19 -9.72 -11.66
N VAL A 136 -12.19 -9.28 -12.43
CA VAL A 136 -11.75 -9.95 -13.68
C VAL A 136 -10.82 -11.11 -13.37
N ASN A 137 -10.01 -10.97 -12.32
CA ASN A 137 -9.17 -12.03 -11.78
C ASN A 137 -9.44 -12.21 -10.29
N THR A 138 -9.08 -13.35 -9.75
CA THR A 138 -9.37 -13.70 -8.36
C THR A 138 -8.61 -12.80 -7.40
N PRO A 139 -9.30 -12.08 -6.50
CA PRO A 139 -8.66 -11.33 -5.44
C PRO A 139 -8.08 -12.27 -4.39
N LYS A 140 -6.97 -11.87 -3.77
CA LYS A 140 -6.40 -12.59 -2.64
C LYS A 140 -7.22 -12.29 -1.39
N LEU A 141 -7.49 -13.32 -0.60
CA LEU A 141 -8.19 -13.19 0.68
C LEU A 141 -7.15 -13.00 1.78
N LEU A 142 -6.75 -11.75 2.01
CA LEU A 142 -5.60 -11.44 2.85
C LEU A 142 -5.94 -11.34 4.34
N HIS A 143 -7.19 -11.03 4.70
CA HIS A 143 -7.55 -10.76 6.07
C HIS A 143 -8.94 -11.33 6.38
N ASP A 144 -9.02 -12.23 7.35
CA ASP A 144 -10.28 -12.86 7.81
C ASP A 144 -11.13 -13.43 6.66
N GLY A 145 -10.49 -14.02 5.65
CA GLY A 145 -11.18 -14.56 4.48
C GLY A 145 -11.85 -13.51 3.58
N LYS A 146 -11.55 -12.22 3.78
CA LYS A 146 -12.09 -11.11 2.99
C LYS A 146 -11.08 -10.63 1.96
N SER A 147 -11.59 -10.21 0.79
CA SER A 147 -10.79 -9.57 -0.24
C SER A 147 -10.52 -8.11 0.12
N LEU A 148 -9.56 -7.87 0.98
CA LEU A 148 -9.11 -6.53 1.38
C LEU A 148 -7.81 -6.11 0.67
N GLU A 149 -7.47 -6.78 -0.43
CA GLU A 149 -6.21 -6.57 -1.15
C GLU A 149 -6.00 -5.11 -1.58
N ALA A 150 -7.05 -4.47 -2.09
CA ALA A 150 -6.96 -3.08 -2.57
C ALA A 150 -6.70 -2.08 -1.43
N VAL A 151 -7.36 -2.22 -0.28
CA VAL A 151 -7.14 -1.33 0.86
C VAL A 151 -5.78 -1.57 1.52
N TRP A 152 -5.29 -2.80 1.59
CA TRP A 152 -3.95 -3.09 2.09
C TRP A 152 -2.86 -2.48 1.20
N HIS A 153 -3.01 -2.60 -0.13
CA HIS A 153 -2.09 -1.93 -1.06
C HIS A 153 -2.12 -0.41 -0.88
N ARG A 154 -3.32 0.17 -0.76
CA ARG A 154 -3.50 1.61 -0.51
C ARG A 154 -2.87 2.04 0.80
N ALA A 155 -3.02 1.26 1.87
CA ALA A 155 -2.42 1.54 3.17
C ALA A 155 -0.90 1.65 3.10
N CYS A 156 -0.24 0.77 2.35
CA CYS A 156 1.21 0.86 2.13
C CYS A 156 1.61 2.14 1.40
N LEU A 157 0.89 2.52 0.35
CA LEU A 157 1.17 3.75 -0.41
C LEU A 157 0.92 5.00 0.44
N ASP A 158 -0.17 5.04 1.21
CA ASP A 158 -0.51 6.18 2.06
C ASP A 158 0.48 6.33 3.22
N LEU A 159 0.97 5.22 3.79
CA LEU A 159 2.03 5.25 4.80
C LEU A 159 3.32 5.89 4.24
N ILE A 160 3.75 5.46 3.05
CA ILE A 160 4.94 6.01 2.40
C ILE A 160 4.73 7.51 2.12
N ALA A 161 3.57 7.89 1.58
CA ALA A 161 3.24 9.28 1.31
C ALA A 161 3.22 10.11 2.61
N ALA A 162 2.59 9.62 3.67
CA ALA A 162 2.54 10.28 4.97
C ALA A 162 3.95 10.51 5.53
N LEU A 163 4.78 9.47 5.57
CA LEU A 163 6.16 9.59 6.07
C LEU A 163 7.00 10.55 5.24
N SER A 164 6.75 10.67 3.93
CA SER A 164 7.49 11.58 3.04
C SER A 164 7.20 13.06 3.30
N LEU A 165 6.06 13.38 3.90
CA LEU A 165 5.66 14.75 4.26
C LEU A 165 6.30 15.25 5.56
N LEU A 166 6.96 14.37 6.31
CA LEU A 166 7.60 14.73 7.57
C LEU A 166 9.07 15.11 7.33
N ASP A 167 9.48 16.32 7.75
CA ASP A 167 10.87 16.78 7.63
C ASP A 167 11.82 16.03 8.57
N LYS A 168 11.30 15.54 9.69
CA LYS A 168 12.06 14.81 10.73
C LYS A 168 11.26 13.60 11.19
N GLY A 169 11.94 12.62 11.76
CA GLY A 169 11.28 11.42 12.31
C GLY A 169 11.18 10.26 11.32
N ARG A 170 12.02 10.24 10.32
CA ARG A 170 12.14 9.12 9.39
C ARG A 170 13.11 8.07 9.92
#